data_49674afec4902d1ff646721eae2d98fd
#
_entry.id   49674afec4902d1ff646721eae2d98fd
#
_cell.length_a   1.000
_cell.length_b   1.000
_cell.length_c   1.000
_cell.angle_alpha   90.00
_cell.angle_beta   90.00
_cell.angle_gamma   90.00
#
_symmetry.space_group_name_H-M   'P 1'
#
loop_
_entity.id
_entity.type
_entity.pdbx_description
1 polymer ?
#
loop_
_entity_poly.entity_id
_entity_poly.type
_entity_poly.pdbx_seq_one_letter_code
_entity_poly.pdbx_strand_id
1 'polypeptide(L)'
;MRSIDGISSAGFARRHQPPPAVATVTITRESMTSQNPDETRAAANAAAASEFFNLHEIVRKARANLNQNDWDYIVGGTETETTLRRNRMALDSIALRPRVLRDVSKVDPSVEVLGRKLRLPVVLCPVGSLESFHPRGAEPVARAAAEFGVAHMLSSVCEPGLEEVAKAAPNALRMFQLYVRGDAAWADDHVERAIKNNYAAFCITVDTAHYSRRERDLAKRHVTAGRRRVQGRDFQMALDWRTVERMKSKFKIPFAIKGIGTAEDAKIALDHGVEIIYVSNHGGRQLDHGRGSAEVLPEVVEAVAGRAIIIVDGAFNRGTDIVKALALGADLVGLGRMQCYGLAAAGQAGIVRMLELMEDEVTRALGLLGLTSFGKIDRSYLHPAAPANAPHALSAFPLWEVEPYRY
;
A
#
# COMPACT_ATOMS: atom_id res chain seq x y z
N MET A 1 -35.69 41.64 -58.73
CA MET A 1 -36.50 42.86 -58.73
C MET A 1 -36.55 43.46 -57.37
N ARG A 2 -36.12 44.72 -57.32
CA ARG A 2 -36.09 45.72 -56.21
C ARG A 2 -34.90 45.71 -55.32
N SER A 3 -33.94 46.55 -55.73
CA SER A 3 -32.99 47.31 -54.95
C SER A 3 -33.68 48.28 -53.98
N ILE A 4 -33.06 48.62 -52.87
CA ILE A 4 -33.01 50.01 -52.37
C ILE A 4 -31.72 50.21 -51.59
N ASP A 5 -31.08 51.28 -51.99
CA ASP A 5 -29.84 51.88 -51.51
C ASP A 5 -29.96 52.56 -50.14
N GLY A 6 -28.82 52.76 -49.54
CA GLY A 6 -28.40 53.97 -48.86
C GLY A 6 -28.55 53.96 -47.34
N ILE A 7 -27.42 54.16 -46.65
CA ILE A 7 -27.16 55.38 -45.87
C ILE A 7 -25.84 55.25 -45.09
N SER A 8 -24.93 56.14 -45.47
CA SER A 8 -24.09 57.02 -44.69
C SER A 8 -23.10 56.49 -43.62
N SER A 9 -21.84 56.67 -43.93
CA SER A 9 -20.69 56.69 -43.06
C SER A 9 -20.76 57.76 -41.98
N ALA A 10 -20.54 57.38 -40.72
CA ALA A 10 -20.13 58.27 -39.66
C ALA A 10 -18.92 57.65 -38.95
N GLY A 11 -17.77 58.21 -39.18
CA GLY A 11 -16.51 57.79 -38.53
C GLY A 11 -16.50 58.15 -37.05
N PHE A 12 -16.23 57.18 -36.22
CA PHE A 12 -15.81 57.40 -34.81
C PHE A 12 -14.34 57.00 -34.70
N ALA A 13 -13.50 58.05 -34.63
CA ALA A 13 -12.08 57.92 -34.28
C ALA A 13 -11.98 57.50 -32.77
N ARG A 14 -11.65 56.25 -32.52
CA ARG A 14 -11.26 55.80 -31.17
C ARG A 14 -9.81 56.15 -30.98
N ARG A 15 -9.52 57.03 -30.02
CA ARG A 15 -8.20 57.28 -29.50
C ARG A 15 -7.66 56.02 -28.85
N HIS A 16 -6.55 55.49 -29.35
CA HIS A 16 -5.77 54.45 -28.68
C HIS A 16 -5.11 55.06 -27.43
N GLN A 17 -5.52 54.61 -26.23
CA GLN A 17 -4.73 54.74 -25.04
C GLN A 17 -3.74 53.55 -24.99
N PRO A 18 -2.46 53.79 -24.65
CA PRO A 18 -1.51 52.68 -24.45
C PRO A 18 -1.88 51.91 -23.17
N PRO A 19 -1.62 50.60 -23.15
CA PRO A 19 -1.85 49.78 -21.96
C PRO A 19 -0.97 50.25 -20.79
N PRO A 20 -1.42 50.06 -19.53
CA PRO A 20 -0.61 50.44 -18.39
C PRO A 20 0.63 49.56 -18.32
N ALA A 21 1.76 50.16 -17.96
CA ALA A 21 3.05 49.51 -17.81
C ALA A 21 2.94 48.32 -16.82
N VAL A 22 3.28 47.13 -17.27
CA VAL A 22 3.42 45.97 -16.41
C VAL A 22 4.61 46.19 -15.49
N ALA A 23 4.36 46.38 -14.20
CA ALA A 23 5.40 46.47 -13.21
C ALA A 23 6.15 45.13 -13.18
N THR A 24 7.39 45.14 -13.64
CA THR A 24 8.31 43.99 -13.50
C THR A 24 8.66 43.86 -12.02
N VAL A 25 8.04 42.92 -11.35
CA VAL A 25 8.45 42.53 -9.98
C VAL A 25 9.79 41.81 -10.12
N THR A 26 10.86 42.53 -9.81
CA THR A 26 12.18 41.91 -9.67
C THR A 26 12.17 41.11 -8.37
N ILE A 27 12.00 39.78 -8.48
CA ILE A 27 12.18 38.88 -7.35
C ILE A 27 13.68 38.83 -7.07
N THR A 28 14.10 39.57 -6.06
CA THR A 28 15.44 39.48 -5.49
C THR A 28 15.65 38.12 -4.87
N ARG A 29 16.75 37.47 -5.21
CA ARG A 29 17.16 36.10 -4.83
C ARG A 29 17.50 35.94 -3.34
N GLU A 30 17.10 36.83 -2.45
CA GLU A 30 17.54 36.89 -1.06
C GLU A 30 16.50 36.48 0.01
N SER A 31 15.44 35.77 -0.34
CA SER A 31 14.50 35.24 0.68
C SER A 31 14.16 33.74 0.51
N MET A 32 15.15 32.93 0.13
CA MET A 32 15.06 31.49 0.43
C MET A 32 15.61 31.27 1.85
N THR A 33 14.85 31.73 2.86
CA THR A 33 15.02 31.25 4.22
C THR A 33 14.92 29.73 4.16
N SER A 34 15.93 29.01 4.62
CA SER A 34 15.93 27.57 4.78
C SER A 34 14.80 27.21 5.75
N GLN A 35 13.64 26.86 5.20
CA GLN A 35 12.54 26.39 6.04
C GLN A 35 13.02 25.12 6.73
N ASN A 36 12.86 25.07 8.04
CA ASN A 36 13.17 23.93 8.87
C ASN A 36 12.43 22.71 8.28
N PRO A 37 13.12 21.60 7.92
CA PRO A 37 12.46 20.41 7.33
C PRO A 37 11.30 19.89 8.18
N ASP A 38 11.35 20.02 9.51
CA ASP A 38 10.29 19.59 10.42
C ASP A 38 9.07 20.50 10.34
N GLU A 39 9.23 21.81 10.21
CA GLU A 39 8.14 22.76 10.01
C GLU A 39 7.46 22.54 8.65
N THR A 40 8.24 22.30 7.60
CA THR A 40 7.70 21.99 6.26
C THR A 40 6.88 20.70 6.28
N ARG A 41 7.35 19.68 6.99
CA ARG A 41 6.63 18.40 7.16
C ARG A 41 5.34 18.60 7.97
N ALA A 42 5.40 19.31 9.09
CA ALA A 42 4.23 19.61 9.91
C ALA A 42 3.16 20.37 9.12
N ALA A 43 3.56 21.37 8.32
CA ALA A 43 2.64 22.10 7.45
C ALA A 43 2.01 21.22 6.38
N ALA A 44 2.78 20.31 5.77
CA ALA A 44 2.25 19.36 4.78
C ALA A 44 1.25 18.39 5.41
N ASN A 45 1.50 17.89 6.61
CA ASN A 45 0.57 16.99 7.32
C ASN A 45 -0.70 17.75 7.72
N ALA A 46 -0.59 19.00 8.20
CA ALA A 46 -1.75 19.83 8.52
C ALA A 46 -2.62 20.11 7.27
N ALA A 47 -1.98 20.38 6.13
CA ALA A 47 -2.69 20.55 4.85
C ALA A 47 -3.42 19.27 4.45
N ALA A 48 -2.77 18.10 4.53
CA ALA A 48 -3.41 16.82 4.24
C ALA A 48 -4.55 16.50 5.23
N ALA A 49 -4.39 16.83 6.51
CA ALA A 49 -5.44 16.65 7.51
C ALA A 49 -6.68 17.53 7.24
N SER A 50 -6.49 18.73 6.71
CA SER A 50 -7.59 19.62 6.33
C SER A 50 -8.21 19.29 4.96
N GLU A 51 -7.49 18.61 4.08
CA GLU A 51 -7.98 18.21 2.75
C GLU A 51 -8.73 16.87 2.78
N PHE A 52 -8.29 15.91 3.64
CA PHE A 52 -8.83 14.54 3.63
C PHE A 52 -9.50 14.18 4.97
N PHE A 53 -10.81 14.07 4.97
CA PHE A 53 -11.62 13.67 6.13
C PHE A 53 -11.98 12.17 6.12
N ASN A 54 -11.82 11.50 4.98
CA ASN A 54 -12.10 10.08 4.81
C ASN A 54 -11.22 9.46 3.72
N LEU A 55 -11.15 8.12 3.68
CA LEU A 55 -10.33 7.39 2.73
C LEU A 55 -10.81 7.52 1.27
N HIS A 56 -12.11 7.82 1.03
CA HIS A 56 -12.64 8.04 -0.32
C HIS A 56 -11.99 9.26 -0.98
N GLU A 57 -11.77 10.34 -0.21
CA GLU A 57 -11.15 11.58 -0.71
C GLU A 57 -9.69 11.35 -1.10
N ILE A 58 -8.94 10.56 -0.33
CA ILE A 58 -7.58 10.16 -0.69
C ILE A 58 -7.57 9.38 -2.01
N VAL A 59 -8.45 8.38 -2.16
CA VAL A 59 -8.54 7.58 -3.40
C VAL A 59 -8.94 8.46 -4.59
N ARG A 60 -9.89 9.38 -4.40
CA ARG A 60 -10.32 10.34 -5.44
C ARG A 60 -9.19 11.26 -5.86
N LYS A 61 -8.44 11.81 -4.90
CA LYS A 61 -7.29 12.66 -5.17
C LYS A 61 -6.18 11.90 -5.91
N ALA A 62 -5.87 10.68 -5.48
CA ALA A 62 -4.93 9.81 -6.17
C ALA A 62 -5.34 9.56 -7.63
N ARG A 63 -6.63 9.29 -7.88
CA ARG A 63 -7.15 9.13 -9.24
C ARG A 63 -6.99 10.40 -10.08
N ALA A 64 -7.22 11.56 -9.50
CA ALA A 64 -7.08 12.85 -10.18
C ALA A 64 -5.61 13.18 -10.54
N ASN A 65 -4.67 12.78 -9.68
CA ASN A 65 -3.25 13.05 -9.85
C ASN A 65 -2.53 12.06 -10.79
N LEU A 66 -3.11 10.87 -11.00
CA LEU A 66 -2.50 9.80 -11.80
C LEU A 66 -3.06 9.80 -13.23
N ASN A 67 -2.17 9.57 -14.20
CA ASN A 67 -2.60 9.23 -15.55
C ASN A 67 -3.28 7.85 -15.58
N GLN A 68 -3.98 7.55 -16.68
CA GLN A 68 -4.76 6.33 -16.78
C GLN A 68 -3.91 5.04 -16.70
N ASN A 69 -2.67 5.07 -17.18
CA ASN A 69 -1.80 3.89 -17.14
C ASN A 69 -1.39 3.54 -15.71
N ASP A 70 -0.94 4.53 -14.95
CA ASP A 70 -0.50 4.34 -13.57
C ASP A 70 -1.69 4.01 -12.66
N TRP A 71 -2.87 4.61 -12.91
CA TRP A 71 -4.09 4.24 -12.22
C TRP A 71 -4.48 2.78 -12.45
N ASP A 72 -4.56 2.33 -13.71
CA ASP A 72 -4.88 0.94 -14.04
C ASP A 72 -3.83 -0.05 -13.52
N TYR A 73 -2.57 0.37 -13.49
CA TYR A 73 -1.52 -0.43 -12.88
C TYR A 73 -1.76 -0.65 -11.38
N ILE A 74 -2.25 0.36 -10.65
CA ILE A 74 -2.57 0.21 -9.22
C ILE A 74 -3.84 -0.65 -9.03
N VAL A 75 -4.94 -0.29 -9.68
CA VAL A 75 -6.26 -0.89 -9.39
C VAL A 75 -6.43 -2.26 -10.02
N GLY A 76 -5.73 -2.55 -11.11
CA GLY A 76 -5.90 -3.77 -11.91
C GLY A 76 -5.42 -5.04 -11.22
N GLY A 77 -5.92 -6.14 -11.74
CA GLY A 77 -5.55 -7.52 -11.41
C GLY A 77 -4.94 -8.26 -12.60
N THR A 78 -4.92 -9.57 -12.52
CA THR A 78 -4.53 -10.48 -13.61
C THR A 78 -5.75 -10.96 -14.37
N GLU A 79 -5.61 -11.19 -15.67
CA GLU A 79 -6.61 -11.77 -16.58
C GLU A 79 -8.03 -11.21 -16.35
N THR A 80 -8.98 -12.04 -15.90
CA THR A 80 -10.39 -11.64 -15.65
C THR A 80 -10.60 -10.89 -14.33
N GLU A 81 -9.54 -10.68 -13.53
CA GLU A 81 -9.57 -10.05 -12.21
C GLU A 81 -10.47 -10.80 -11.18
N THR A 82 -10.67 -12.11 -11.38
CA THR A 82 -11.50 -12.92 -10.48
C THR A 82 -10.87 -13.03 -9.09
N THR A 83 -9.55 -13.31 -9.00
CA THR A 83 -8.85 -13.35 -7.70
C THR A 83 -8.87 -11.99 -6.99
N LEU A 84 -8.73 -10.89 -7.75
CA LEU A 84 -8.83 -9.54 -7.19
C LEU A 84 -10.19 -9.31 -6.52
N ARG A 85 -11.29 -9.71 -7.18
CA ARG A 85 -12.64 -9.62 -6.62
C ARG A 85 -12.85 -10.56 -5.44
N ARG A 86 -12.32 -11.80 -5.49
CA ARG A 86 -12.36 -12.74 -4.36
C ARG A 86 -11.65 -12.23 -3.11
N ASN A 87 -10.54 -11.48 -3.26
CA ASN A 87 -9.92 -10.83 -2.11
C ASN A 87 -10.90 -9.88 -1.38
N ARG A 88 -11.63 -9.06 -2.13
CA ARG A 88 -12.61 -8.17 -1.51
C ARG A 88 -13.81 -8.93 -1.00
N MET A 89 -14.31 -9.90 -1.76
CA MET A 89 -15.43 -10.75 -1.37
C MET A 89 -15.15 -11.48 -0.06
N ALA A 90 -13.97 -12.05 0.12
CA ALA A 90 -13.59 -12.75 1.35
C ALA A 90 -13.73 -11.85 2.60
N LEU A 91 -13.31 -10.58 2.50
CA LEU A 91 -13.47 -9.62 3.59
C LEU A 91 -14.91 -9.13 3.75
N ASP A 92 -15.63 -8.90 2.65
CA ASP A 92 -17.03 -8.46 2.69
C ASP A 92 -17.99 -9.58 3.14
N SER A 93 -17.55 -10.85 3.07
CA SER A 93 -18.30 -12.00 3.58
C SER A 93 -18.16 -12.22 5.09
N ILE A 94 -17.56 -11.27 5.80
CA ILE A 94 -17.38 -11.31 7.25
C ILE A 94 -18.05 -10.08 7.88
N ALA A 95 -19.03 -10.30 8.75
CA ALA A 95 -19.60 -9.29 9.62
C ALA A 95 -18.90 -9.29 10.98
N LEU A 96 -18.91 -8.14 11.67
CA LEU A 96 -18.38 -7.98 13.01
C LEU A 96 -19.50 -8.20 14.04
N ARG A 97 -19.19 -8.88 15.16
CA ARG A 97 -20.13 -9.19 16.25
C ARG A 97 -19.83 -8.32 17.47
N PRO A 98 -20.60 -7.27 17.75
CA PRO A 98 -20.33 -6.36 18.88
C PRO A 98 -20.58 -7.02 20.24
N ARG A 99 -19.88 -6.51 21.26
CA ARG A 99 -20.12 -6.78 22.68
C ARG A 99 -20.36 -5.45 23.37
N VAL A 100 -21.48 -5.31 24.08
CA VAL A 100 -21.93 -4.06 24.67
C VAL A 100 -21.64 -3.98 26.18
N LEU A 101 -21.79 -2.78 26.76
CA LEU A 101 -21.65 -2.50 28.19
C LEU A 101 -20.26 -2.89 28.72
N ARG A 102 -19.23 -2.63 27.97
CA ARG A 102 -17.82 -2.75 28.34
C ARG A 102 -17.20 -1.38 28.40
N ASP A 103 -16.33 -1.14 29.38
CA ASP A 103 -15.55 0.10 29.42
C ASP A 103 -14.51 0.10 28.30
N VAL A 104 -14.70 0.99 27.33
CA VAL A 104 -13.84 1.23 26.18
C VAL A 104 -13.41 2.69 26.12
N SER A 105 -13.35 3.37 27.26
CA SER A 105 -12.92 4.77 27.38
C SER A 105 -11.48 4.98 26.92
N LYS A 106 -10.67 3.91 26.90
CA LYS A 106 -9.27 3.92 26.40
C LYS A 106 -9.06 2.73 25.48
N VAL A 107 -8.89 2.99 24.20
CA VAL A 107 -8.57 1.99 23.18
C VAL A 107 -7.13 2.22 22.69
N ASP A 108 -6.31 1.17 22.72
CA ASP A 108 -4.94 1.16 22.17
C ASP A 108 -4.87 0.13 21.02
N PRO A 109 -4.82 0.56 19.75
CA PRO A 109 -4.72 -0.32 18.60
C PRO A 109 -3.27 -0.77 18.30
N SER A 110 -2.31 -0.45 19.15
CA SER A 110 -0.92 -0.80 18.96
C SER A 110 -0.65 -2.30 19.17
N VAL A 111 0.43 -2.77 18.53
CA VAL A 111 0.94 -4.15 18.67
C VAL A 111 2.45 -4.14 18.81
N GLU A 112 3.01 -5.25 19.31
CA GLU A 112 4.45 -5.46 19.34
C GLU A 112 4.85 -6.56 18.36
N VAL A 113 5.73 -6.25 17.40
CA VAL A 113 6.21 -7.19 16.39
C VAL A 113 7.70 -6.97 16.16
N LEU A 114 8.49 -8.04 16.06
CA LEU A 114 9.96 -7.99 15.91
C LEU A 114 10.65 -7.09 16.93
N GLY A 115 10.18 -7.12 18.18
CA GLY A 115 10.69 -6.30 19.29
C GLY A 115 10.44 -4.79 19.15
N ARG A 116 9.50 -4.37 18.31
CA ARG A 116 9.13 -2.97 18.11
C ARG A 116 7.64 -2.77 18.32
N LYS A 117 7.29 -1.73 19.08
CA LYS A 117 5.89 -1.27 19.19
C LYS A 117 5.51 -0.56 17.91
N LEU A 118 4.44 -1.03 17.27
CA LEU A 118 3.80 -0.39 16.11
C LEU A 118 2.49 0.25 16.55
N ARG A 119 2.22 1.45 16.05
CA ARG A 119 0.99 2.20 16.35
C ARG A 119 -0.26 1.52 15.80
N LEU A 120 -0.13 0.80 14.68
CA LEU A 120 -1.13 -0.10 14.10
C LEU A 120 -0.47 -1.41 13.67
N PRO A 121 -1.19 -2.54 13.64
CA PRO A 121 -0.69 -3.81 13.12
C PRO A 121 -0.59 -3.82 11.58
N VAL A 122 0.19 -2.88 11.04
CA VAL A 122 0.27 -2.61 9.61
C VAL A 122 1.71 -2.67 9.10
N VAL A 123 1.86 -3.26 7.92
CA VAL A 123 3.07 -3.12 7.08
C VAL A 123 2.70 -2.49 5.74
N LEU A 124 3.41 -1.43 5.35
CA LEU A 124 3.34 -0.90 4.00
C LEU A 124 4.04 -1.89 3.07
N CYS A 125 3.27 -2.51 2.16
CA CYS A 125 3.68 -3.65 1.34
C CYS A 125 4.86 -3.35 0.40
N PRO A 126 5.59 -4.40 -0.05
CA PRO A 126 6.63 -4.24 -1.06
C PRO A 126 6.00 -4.00 -2.44
N VAL A 127 5.69 -2.74 -2.76
CA VAL A 127 5.17 -2.34 -4.07
C VAL A 127 6.33 -1.89 -4.96
N GLY A 128 6.44 -2.50 -6.13
CA GLY A 128 7.42 -2.09 -7.15
C GLY A 128 6.97 -0.86 -7.93
N SER A 129 7.93 -0.14 -8.50
CA SER A 129 7.69 1.03 -9.37
C SER A 129 6.93 2.18 -8.68
N LEU A 130 7.17 2.42 -7.38
CA LEU A 130 6.57 3.54 -6.66
C LEU A 130 6.93 4.90 -7.27
N GLU A 131 8.04 4.96 -8.01
CA GLU A 131 8.45 6.12 -8.81
C GLU A 131 7.46 6.49 -9.94
N SER A 132 6.57 5.57 -10.32
CA SER A 132 5.46 5.86 -11.23
C SER A 132 4.34 6.70 -10.57
N PHE A 133 4.27 6.70 -9.25
CA PHE A 133 3.22 7.41 -8.49
C PHE A 133 3.73 8.68 -7.84
N HIS A 134 5.04 8.73 -7.55
CA HIS A 134 5.69 9.89 -6.94
C HIS A 134 7.18 9.92 -7.31
N PRO A 135 7.75 11.07 -7.72
CA PRO A 135 9.13 11.15 -8.25
C PRO A 135 10.21 10.59 -7.31
N ARG A 136 9.98 10.65 -5.98
CA ARG A 136 10.90 10.12 -4.96
C ARG A 136 10.64 8.66 -4.60
N GLY A 137 9.75 7.96 -5.30
CA GLY A 137 9.50 6.52 -5.18
C GLY A 137 9.27 6.03 -3.75
N ALA A 138 10.11 5.11 -3.27
CA ALA A 138 9.97 4.46 -1.96
C ALA A 138 10.34 5.35 -0.77
N GLU A 139 11.08 6.42 -0.95
CA GLU A 139 11.55 7.27 0.15
C GLU A 139 10.41 7.88 0.98
N PRO A 140 9.41 8.56 0.38
CA PRO A 140 8.29 9.11 1.15
C PRO A 140 7.48 8.02 1.88
N VAL A 141 7.41 6.80 1.33
CA VAL A 141 6.72 5.68 1.96
C VAL A 141 7.44 5.24 3.24
N ALA A 142 8.75 5.07 3.17
CA ALA A 142 9.56 4.69 4.33
C ALA A 142 9.57 5.79 5.41
N ARG A 143 9.62 7.06 5.01
CA ARG A 143 9.52 8.20 5.94
C ARG A 143 8.14 8.25 6.62
N ALA A 144 7.07 8.05 5.88
CA ALA A 144 5.71 8.00 6.45
C ALA A 144 5.55 6.85 7.44
N ALA A 145 6.10 5.66 7.12
CA ALA A 145 6.09 4.52 8.04
C ALA A 145 6.84 4.83 9.34
N ALA A 146 8.02 5.47 9.25
CA ALA A 146 8.79 5.89 10.42
C ALA A 146 8.07 6.94 11.26
N GLU A 147 7.46 7.93 10.60
CA GLU A 147 6.75 9.04 11.23
C GLU A 147 5.49 8.58 11.96
N PHE A 148 4.68 7.77 11.28
CA PHE A 148 3.45 7.26 11.87
C PHE A 148 3.69 6.13 12.88
N GLY A 149 4.75 5.35 12.72
CA GLY A 149 5.08 4.22 13.60
C GLY A 149 4.49 2.88 13.13
N VAL A 150 4.59 2.55 11.85
CA VAL A 150 4.24 1.25 11.27
C VAL A 150 5.44 0.64 10.55
N ALA A 151 5.33 -0.65 10.17
CA ALA A 151 6.38 -1.31 9.41
C ALA A 151 6.36 -0.92 7.92
N HIS A 152 7.51 -0.99 7.26
CA HIS A 152 7.66 -0.83 5.83
C HIS A 152 8.46 -1.99 5.23
N MET A 153 7.98 -2.56 4.14
CA MET A 153 8.73 -3.56 3.36
C MET A 153 9.08 -2.96 1.99
N LEU A 154 10.38 -2.74 1.76
CA LEU A 154 10.89 -2.20 0.50
C LEU A 154 10.96 -3.30 -0.56
N SER A 155 10.47 -3.04 -1.77
CA SER A 155 10.63 -3.94 -2.91
C SER A 155 11.97 -3.72 -3.63
N SER A 156 12.62 -4.81 -4.02
CA SER A 156 13.86 -4.78 -4.83
C SER A 156 13.69 -4.20 -6.26
N VAL A 157 12.44 -3.95 -6.69
CA VAL A 157 12.13 -3.36 -8.01
C VAL A 157 11.53 -1.97 -7.88
N CYS A 158 11.93 -1.24 -6.84
CA CYS A 158 11.55 0.14 -6.57
C CYS A 158 12.80 1.02 -6.41
N GLU A 159 12.69 2.28 -6.81
CA GLU A 159 13.69 3.32 -6.56
C GLU A 159 13.21 4.28 -5.46
N PRO A 160 14.12 4.87 -4.68
CA PRO A 160 15.52 4.53 -4.57
C PRO A 160 15.75 3.16 -3.91
N GLY A 161 16.98 2.65 -4.04
CA GLY A 161 17.39 1.34 -3.53
C GLY A 161 17.44 1.22 -2.00
N LEU A 162 17.89 0.04 -1.54
CA LEU A 162 17.82 -0.30 -0.11
C LEU A 162 18.70 0.59 0.78
N GLU A 163 19.86 1.04 0.31
CA GLU A 163 20.76 1.90 1.07
C GLU A 163 20.19 3.30 1.28
N GLU A 164 19.68 3.90 0.21
CA GLU A 164 19.09 5.24 0.24
C GLU A 164 17.83 5.27 1.09
N VAL A 165 16.98 4.24 0.99
CA VAL A 165 15.78 4.13 1.82
C VAL A 165 16.14 3.95 3.28
N ALA A 166 17.16 3.12 3.60
CA ALA A 166 17.64 2.95 4.97
C ALA A 166 18.17 4.27 5.57
N LYS A 167 18.92 5.03 4.77
CA LYS A 167 19.42 6.36 5.14
C LYS A 167 18.29 7.38 5.32
N ALA A 168 17.28 7.32 4.46
CA ALA A 168 16.15 8.26 4.49
C ALA A 168 15.22 8.07 5.70
N ALA A 169 15.08 6.83 6.19
CA ALA A 169 14.19 6.47 7.29
C ALA A 169 14.89 5.53 8.30
N PRO A 170 15.95 5.98 9.00
CA PRO A 170 16.77 5.11 9.86
C PRO A 170 15.99 4.48 11.01
N ASN A 171 14.94 5.15 11.51
CA ASN A 171 14.14 4.71 12.64
C ASN A 171 12.94 3.83 12.26
N ALA A 172 12.65 3.63 10.97
CA ALA A 172 11.56 2.76 10.52
C ALA A 172 11.85 1.29 10.87
N LEU A 173 10.82 0.51 11.20
CA LEU A 173 10.91 -0.95 11.15
C LEU A 173 10.88 -1.36 9.67
N ARG A 174 12.06 -1.57 9.08
CA ARG A 174 12.23 -1.87 7.66
C ARG A 174 12.45 -3.36 7.44
N MET A 175 11.76 -3.89 6.43
CA MET A 175 12.00 -5.22 5.86
C MET A 175 12.37 -5.05 4.39
N PHE A 176 13.18 -5.94 3.83
CA PHE A 176 13.57 -5.88 2.41
C PHE A 176 13.03 -7.09 1.67
N GLN A 177 12.34 -6.87 0.56
CA GLN A 177 11.77 -7.90 -0.28
C GLN A 177 12.53 -8.03 -1.60
N LEU A 178 12.90 -9.27 -1.93
CA LEU A 178 13.64 -9.65 -3.12
C LEU A 178 12.78 -10.45 -4.10
N TYR A 179 12.85 -10.07 -5.39
CA TYR A 179 12.65 -10.97 -6.50
C TYR A 179 14.02 -11.45 -6.96
N VAL A 180 14.25 -12.75 -6.97
CA VAL A 180 15.57 -13.31 -7.32
C VAL A 180 15.80 -13.18 -8.82
N ARG A 181 16.87 -12.49 -9.21
CA ARG A 181 17.19 -12.11 -10.60
C ARG A 181 18.60 -12.50 -11.01
N GLY A 182 19.30 -13.23 -10.19
CA GLY A 182 20.66 -13.70 -10.38
C GLY A 182 20.90 -14.99 -9.63
N ASP A 183 22.12 -15.46 -9.69
CA ASP A 183 22.58 -16.67 -9.02
C ASP A 183 22.61 -16.55 -7.49
N ALA A 184 23.14 -17.57 -6.84
CA ALA A 184 23.25 -17.62 -5.39
C ALA A 184 24.09 -16.45 -4.83
N ALA A 185 25.19 -16.08 -5.50
CA ALA A 185 26.05 -14.99 -5.05
C ALA A 185 25.35 -13.64 -5.15
N TRP A 186 24.59 -13.42 -6.23
CA TRP A 186 23.77 -12.22 -6.40
C TRP A 186 22.69 -12.10 -5.32
N ALA A 187 22.02 -13.20 -5.00
CA ALA A 187 21.00 -13.21 -3.95
C ALA A 187 21.60 -12.95 -2.56
N ASP A 188 22.76 -13.55 -2.28
CA ASP A 188 23.51 -13.40 -1.03
C ASP A 188 23.95 -11.94 -0.81
N ASP A 189 24.46 -11.25 -1.86
CA ASP A 189 24.81 -9.83 -1.80
C ASP A 189 23.62 -8.98 -1.31
N HIS A 190 22.41 -9.25 -1.78
CA HIS A 190 21.23 -8.52 -1.35
C HIS A 190 20.89 -8.76 0.13
N VAL A 191 21.07 -9.97 0.63
CA VAL A 191 20.89 -10.27 2.06
C VAL A 191 21.96 -9.55 2.91
N GLU A 192 23.22 -9.61 2.50
CA GLU A 192 24.33 -8.95 3.19
C GLU A 192 24.13 -7.42 3.25
N ARG A 193 23.70 -6.82 2.15
CA ARG A 193 23.36 -5.39 2.09
C ARG A 193 22.18 -5.04 2.97
N ALA A 194 21.14 -5.88 3.02
CA ALA A 194 20.00 -5.67 3.92
C ALA A 194 20.44 -5.73 5.40
N ILE A 195 21.26 -6.69 5.77
CA ILE A 195 21.84 -6.81 7.12
C ILE A 195 22.68 -5.57 7.45
N LYS A 196 23.61 -5.18 6.56
CA LYS A 196 24.49 -4.02 6.73
C LYS A 196 23.72 -2.71 6.93
N ASN A 197 22.53 -2.60 6.35
CA ASN A 197 21.68 -1.43 6.44
C ASN A 197 20.57 -1.56 7.50
N ASN A 198 20.70 -2.49 8.44
CA ASN A 198 19.80 -2.68 9.57
C ASN A 198 18.32 -2.93 9.17
N TYR A 199 18.09 -3.72 8.12
CA TYR A 199 16.77 -4.25 7.85
C TYR A 199 16.45 -5.34 8.88
N ALA A 200 15.24 -5.28 9.46
CA ALA A 200 14.81 -6.18 10.54
C ALA A 200 14.43 -7.58 10.03
N ALA A 201 14.12 -7.71 8.75
CA ALA A 201 13.82 -8.99 8.11
C ALA A 201 14.11 -8.94 6.61
N PHE A 202 14.38 -10.12 6.05
CA PHE A 202 14.55 -10.32 4.61
C PHE A 202 13.41 -11.19 4.07
N CYS A 203 12.82 -10.80 2.93
CA CYS A 203 11.67 -11.45 2.35
C CYS A 203 11.95 -11.92 0.92
N ILE A 204 11.63 -13.16 0.60
CA ILE A 204 11.55 -13.63 -0.79
C ILE A 204 10.08 -13.71 -1.21
N THR A 205 9.77 -13.18 -2.38
CA THR A 205 8.46 -13.35 -3.00
C THR A 205 8.48 -14.56 -3.93
N VAL A 206 7.55 -15.51 -3.71
CA VAL A 206 7.55 -16.80 -4.39
C VAL A 206 6.35 -17.02 -5.34
N ASP A 207 5.34 -16.17 -5.29
CA ASP A 207 4.13 -16.24 -6.13
C ASP A 207 4.32 -15.63 -7.55
N THR A 208 5.58 -15.36 -7.95
CA THR A 208 5.93 -14.68 -9.19
C THR A 208 6.85 -15.53 -10.09
N ALA A 209 6.79 -16.85 -9.99
CA ALA A 209 7.55 -17.75 -10.86
C ALA A 209 7.28 -17.44 -12.34
N HIS A 210 6.02 -17.24 -12.71
CA HIS A 210 5.64 -16.72 -14.01
C HIS A 210 5.06 -15.32 -13.89
N TYR A 211 5.30 -14.49 -14.92
CA TYR A 211 4.75 -13.16 -14.94
C TYR A 211 3.29 -13.18 -15.41
N SER A 212 2.40 -12.63 -14.60
CA SER A 212 0.96 -12.62 -14.89
C SER A 212 0.59 -11.75 -16.10
N ARG A 213 -0.54 -12.07 -16.71
CA ARG A 213 -1.16 -11.29 -17.78
C ARG A 213 -2.07 -10.20 -17.19
N ARG A 214 -1.54 -9.01 -17.02
CA ARG A 214 -2.34 -7.86 -16.59
C ARG A 214 -2.94 -7.19 -17.80
N GLU A 215 -4.18 -7.54 -18.10
CA GLU A 215 -4.79 -7.19 -19.39
C GLU A 215 -5.03 -5.70 -19.57
N ARG A 216 -5.27 -4.95 -18.47
CA ARG A 216 -5.33 -3.48 -18.53
C ARG A 216 -4.01 -2.87 -19.00
N ASP A 217 -2.88 -3.41 -18.54
CA ASP A 217 -1.53 -2.97 -18.95
C ASP A 217 -1.27 -3.39 -20.40
N LEU A 218 -1.61 -4.65 -20.75
CA LEU A 218 -1.40 -5.20 -22.09
C LEU A 218 -2.21 -4.46 -23.16
N ALA A 219 -3.50 -4.17 -22.89
CA ALA A 219 -4.37 -3.43 -23.82
C ALA A 219 -3.79 -2.06 -24.19
N LYS A 220 -3.10 -1.40 -23.25
CA LYS A 220 -2.46 -0.10 -23.44
C LYS A 220 -0.98 -0.21 -23.83
N ARG A 221 -0.41 -1.43 -23.96
CA ARG A 221 1.02 -1.67 -24.17
C ARG A 221 1.88 -0.97 -23.13
N HIS A 222 1.35 -0.82 -21.91
CA HIS A 222 2.04 -0.15 -20.81
C HIS A 222 2.97 -1.11 -20.07
N VAL A 223 4.20 -0.64 -19.79
CA VAL A 223 5.19 -1.34 -18.96
C VAL A 223 5.76 -0.34 -17.97
N THR A 224 5.60 -0.59 -16.68
CA THR A 224 6.13 0.28 -15.63
C THR A 224 7.66 0.34 -15.63
N ALA A 225 8.23 1.39 -15.04
CA ALA A 225 9.68 1.60 -14.99
C ALA A 225 10.42 0.43 -14.32
N GLY A 226 9.97 -0.04 -13.16
CA GLY A 226 10.54 -1.19 -12.48
C GLY A 226 10.49 -2.46 -13.33
N ARG A 227 9.40 -2.68 -14.07
CA ARG A 227 9.24 -3.84 -14.94
C ARG A 227 10.16 -3.80 -16.16
N ARG A 228 10.47 -2.62 -16.71
CA ARG A 228 11.42 -2.46 -17.83
C ARG A 228 12.85 -2.83 -17.43
N ARG A 229 13.22 -2.60 -16.16
CA ARG A 229 14.55 -2.94 -15.63
C ARG A 229 14.73 -4.43 -15.31
N VAL A 230 13.65 -5.22 -15.35
CA VAL A 230 13.69 -6.64 -14.96
C VAL A 230 14.36 -7.51 -16.03
N GLN A 231 15.46 -8.16 -15.61
CA GLN A 231 16.17 -9.24 -16.32
C GLN A 231 16.26 -10.46 -15.39
N GLY A 232 16.75 -11.59 -15.90
CA GLY A 232 17.03 -12.78 -15.06
C GLY A 232 15.78 -13.46 -14.47
N ARG A 233 14.68 -13.55 -15.23
CA ARG A 233 13.43 -14.18 -14.77
C ARG A 233 13.58 -15.66 -14.47
N ASP A 234 14.49 -16.33 -15.16
CA ASP A 234 14.71 -17.78 -15.04
C ASP A 234 15.18 -18.15 -13.62
N PHE A 235 15.92 -17.27 -12.95
CA PHE A 235 16.30 -17.45 -11.55
C PHE A 235 15.08 -17.45 -10.61
N GLN A 236 14.10 -16.59 -10.87
CA GLN A 236 12.87 -16.53 -10.07
C GLN A 236 12.00 -17.79 -10.30
N MET A 237 11.97 -18.32 -11.52
CA MET A 237 11.25 -19.55 -11.85
C MET A 237 11.90 -20.81 -11.27
N ALA A 238 13.22 -20.77 -11.08
CA ALA A 238 14.00 -21.88 -10.53
C ALA A 238 14.05 -21.94 -9.00
N LEU A 239 13.38 -21.01 -8.30
CA LEU A 239 13.35 -21.02 -6.83
C LEU A 239 12.68 -22.28 -6.30
N ASP A 240 13.33 -22.91 -5.33
CA ASP A 240 12.85 -24.07 -4.60
C ASP A 240 13.18 -23.97 -3.10
N TRP A 241 12.70 -24.92 -2.31
CA TRP A 241 12.93 -24.95 -0.86
C TRP A 241 14.43 -25.11 -0.48
N ARG A 242 15.25 -25.70 -1.33
CA ARG A 242 16.71 -25.80 -1.12
C ARG A 242 17.35 -24.42 -1.16
N THR A 243 16.82 -23.50 -1.95
CA THR A 243 17.24 -22.09 -1.96
C THR A 243 16.96 -21.44 -0.63
N VAL A 244 15.78 -21.67 -0.05
CA VAL A 244 15.41 -21.14 1.27
C VAL A 244 16.32 -21.72 2.35
N GLU A 245 16.52 -23.04 2.38
CA GLU A 245 17.39 -23.75 3.31
C GLU A 245 18.83 -23.20 3.27
N ARG A 246 19.40 -23.05 2.07
CA ARG A 246 20.74 -22.47 1.87
C ARG A 246 20.84 -21.05 2.45
N MET A 247 19.88 -20.18 2.16
CA MET A 247 19.89 -18.81 2.65
C MET A 247 19.72 -18.76 4.17
N LYS A 248 18.84 -19.55 4.73
CA LYS A 248 18.61 -19.65 6.18
C LYS A 248 19.82 -20.19 6.92
N SER A 249 20.57 -21.16 6.35
CA SER A 249 21.79 -21.69 6.95
C SER A 249 22.92 -20.65 6.96
N LYS A 250 22.98 -19.80 5.93
CA LYS A 250 24.06 -18.80 5.77
C LYS A 250 23.84 -17.52 6.59
N PHE A 251 22.60 -17.04 6.72
CA PHE A 251 22.30 -15.71 7.25
C PHE A 251 21.47 -15.74 8.54
N LYS A 252 21.77 -14.83 9.46
CA LYS A 252 21.12 -14.70 10.78
C LYS A 252 20.17 -13.48 10.82
N ILE A 253 19.33 -13.34 9.80
CA ILE A 253 18.27 -12.33 9.73
C ILE A 253 16.91 -13.06 9.72
N PRO A 254 15.86 -12.55 10.38
CA PRO A 254 14.52 -13.10 10.25
C PRO A 254 14.11 -13.19 8.79
N PHE A 255 13.58 -14.34 8.38
CA PHE A 255 13.26 -14.64 6.99
C PHE A 255 11.76 -14.70 6.78
N ALA A 256 11.28 -14.03 5.76
CA ALA A 256 9.88 -14.02 5.35
C ALA A 256 9.71 -14.69 3.97
N ILE A 257 8.65 -15.47 3.80
CA ILE A 257 8.22 -15.94 2.47
C ILE A 257 6.86 -15.34 2.15
N LYS A 258 6.83 -14.49 1.12
CA LYS A 258 5.63 -13.84 0.62
C LYS A 258 5.07 -14.58 -0.59
N GLY A 259 3.79 -14.91 -0.53
CA GLY A 259 3.09 -15.66 -1.58
C GLY A 259 2.58 -17.01 -1.10
N ILE A 260 2.58 -17.25 0.22
CA ILE A 260 1.99 -18.45 0.81
C ILE A 260 0.47 -18.40 0.62
N GLY A 261 -0.08 -19.45 0.01
CA GLY A 261 -1.49 -19.56 -0.32
C GLY A 261 -2.15 -20.85 0.20
N THR A 262 -1.43 -21.68 0.99
CA THR A 262 -1.91 -22.95 1.53
C THR A 262 -1.31 -23.26 2.90
N ALA A 263 -2.02 -24.09 3.68
CA ALA A 263 -1.51 -24.62 4.95
C ALA A 263 -0.28 -25.53 4.76
N GLU A 264 -0.23 -26.26 3.65
CA GLU A 264 0.86 -27.16 3.29
C GLU A 264 2.17 -26.40 3.12
N ASP A 265 2.17 -25.34 2.30
CA ASP A 265 3.37 -24.50 2.10
C ASP A 265 3.78 -23.76 3.37
N ALA A 266 2.83 -23.35 4.20
CA ALA A 266 3.12 -22.74 5.49
C ALA A 266 3.87 -23.72 6.42
N LYS A 267 3.47 -25.01 6.46
CA LYS A 267 4.17 -26.05 7.24
C LYS A 267 5.59 -26.28 6.71
N ILE A 268 5.76 -26.40 5.39
CA ILE A 268 7.08 -26.58 4.78
C ILE A 268 7.98 -25.37 5.10
N ALA A 269 7.46 -24.15 5.00
CA ALA A 269 8.21 -22.95 5.35
C ALA A 269 8.70 -22.99 6.81
N LEU A 270 7.87 -23.41 7.75
CA LEU A 270 8.23 -23.58 9.16
C LEU A 270 9.30 -24.65 9.36
N ASP A 271 9.23 -25.78 8.62
CA ASP A 271 10.22 -26.86 8.68
C ASP A 271 11.60 -26.39 8.18
N HIS A 272 11.63 -25.39 7.28
CA HIS A 272 12.84 -24.70 6.85
C HIS A 272 13.23 -23.51 7.76
N GLY A 273 12.60 -23.34 8.91
CA GLY A 273 12.94 -22.32 9.90
C GLY A 273 12.59 -20.89 9.49
N VAL A 274 11.56 -20.68 8.65
CA VAL A 274 11.05 -19.37 8.28
C VAL A 274 10.29 -18.76 9.46
N GLU A 275 10.60 -17.54 9.84
CA GLU A 275 10.02 -16.86 11.00
C GLU A 275 8.82 -15.98 10.67
N ILE A 276 8.58 -15.67 9.37
CA ILE A 276 7.47 -14.82 8.94
C ILE A 276 6.77 -15.46 7.75
N ILE A 277 5.54 -15.88 7.94
CA ILE A 277 4.66 -16.44 6.92
C ILE A 277 3.80 -15.31 6.34
N TYR A 278 4.01 -14.96 5.07
CA TYR A 278 3.28 -13.88 4.43
C TYR A 278 2.22 -14.44 3.48
N VAL A 279 0.98 -14.52 3.98
CA VAL A 279 -0.19 -14.95 3.22
C VAL A 279 -0.53 -13.90 2.17
N SER A 280 -0.41 -14.26 0.90
CA SER A 280 -0.58 -13.32 -0.20
C SER A 280 -0.87 -14.05 -1.52
N ASN A 281 -1.77 -13.48 -2.31
CA ASN A 281 -1.95 -13.80 -3.72
C ASN A 281 -1.55 -12.61 -4.62
N HIS A 282 -0.60 -11.77 -4.11
CA HIS A 282 -0.14 -10.56 -4.79
C HIS A 282 -1.25 -9.53 -5.04
N GLY A 283 -2.28 -9.52 -4.19
CA GLY A 283 -3.44 -8.65 -4.37
C GLY A 283 -4.27 -8.97 -5.61
N GLY A 284 -4.32 -10.24 -6.03
CA GLY A 284 -5.03 -10.71 -7.22
C GLY A 284 -4.31 -10.36 -8.53
N ARG A 285 -2.97 -10.28 -8.50
CA ARG A 285 -2.15 -9.81 -9.64
C ARG A 285 -1.28 -10.90 -10.24
N GLN A 286 -1.36 -12.15 -9.76
CA GLN A 286 -0.58 -13.29 -10.23
C GLN A 286 -1.47 -14.40 -10.77
N LEU A 287 -1.81 -15.41 -9.99
CA LEU A 287 -2.73 -16.48 -10.41
C LEU A 287 -4.17 -15.94 -10.38
N ASP A 288 -4.86 -15.96 -11.53
CA ASP A 288 -6.30 -15.71 -11.54
C ASP A 288 -7.09 -16.96 -11.13
N HIS A 289 -8.35 -16.81 -10.78
CA HIS A 289 -9.23 -17.84 -10.23
C HIS A 289 -8.71 -18.50 -8.93
N GLY A 290 -7.71 -17.91 -8.26
CA GLY A 290 -7.27 -18.29 -6.91
C GLY A 290 -8.26 -17.87 -5.82
N ARG A 291 -7.99 -18.33 -4.59
CA ARG A 291 -8.75 -17.94 -3.39
C ARG A 291 -8.40 -16.53 -2.93
N GLY A 292 -9.30 -15.87 -2.20
CA GLY A 292 -9.00 -14.64 -1.48
C GLY A 292 -8.03 -14.87 -0.32
N SER A 293 -7.09 -13.96 -0.07
CA SER A 293 -6.10 -14.13 1.00
C SER A 293 -6.72 -14.24 2.39
N ALA A 294 -7.79 -13.48 2.68
CA ALA A 294 -8.51 -13.59 3.94
C ALA A 294 -9.29 -14.93 4.08
N GLU A 295 -9.62 -15.58 2.96
CA GLU A 295 -10.22 -16.91 2.92
C GLU A 295 -9.19 -18.00 3.25
N VAL A 296 -7.94 -17.84 2.80
CA VAL A 296 -6.81 -18.74 3.08
C VAL A 296 -6.29 -18.56 4.51
N LEU A 297 -6.36 -17.38 5.07
CA LEU A 297 -5.74 -17.03 6.34
C LEU A 297 -6.06 -18.01 7.49
N PRO A 298 -7.31 -18.46 7.72
CA PRO A 298 -7.63 -19.37 8.81
C PRO A 298 -6.87 -20.71 8.79
N GLU A 299 -6.71 -21.35 7.62
CA GLU A 299 -6.00 -22.62 7.51
C GLU A 299 -4.49 -22.44 7.75
N VAL A 300 -3.92 -21.30 7.31
CA VAL A 300 -2.52 -20.97 7.55
C VAL A 300 -2.28 -20.69 9.03
N VAL A 301 -3.16 -19.94 9.70
CA VAL A 301 -3.07 -19.66 11.15
C VAL A 301 -3.09 -20.97 11.95
N GLU A 302 -3.97 -21.90 11.59
CA GLU A 302 -4.02 -23.23 12.21
C GLU A 302 -2.72 -24.03 11.99
N ALA A 303 -2.19 -24.00 10.78
CA ALA A 303 -0.94 -24.69 10.44
C ALA A 303 0.28 -24.08 11.14
N VAL A 304 0.33 -22.76 11.26
CA VAL A 304 1.43 -22.03 11.91
C VAL A 304 1.38 -22.22 13.43
N ALA A 305 0.20 -22.20 14.04
CA ALA A 305 0.00 -22.46 15.47
C ALA A 305 0.91 -21.62 16.39
N GLY A 306 1.09 -20.33 16.09
CA GLY A 306 1.91 -19.40 16.85
C GLY A 306 3.44 -19.55 16.71
N ARG A 307 3.92 -20.41 15.79
CA ARG A 307 5.36 -20.67 15.59
C ARG A 307 6.09 -19.63 14.75
N ALA A 308 5.36 -18.79 14.04
CA ALA A 308 5.88 -17.71 13.20
C ALA A 308 4.93 -16.52 13.20
N ILE A 309 5.44 -15.35 12.83
CA ILE A 309 4.65 -14.15 12.57
C ILE A 309 3.83 -14.35 11.28
N ILE A 310 2.56 -14.00 11.29
CA ILE A 310 1.69 -14.08 10.12
C ILE A 310 1.36 -12.69 9.61
N ILE A 311 1.76 -12.39 8.38
CA ILE A 311 1.35 -11.20 7.64
C ILE A 311 0.33 -11.63 6.59
N VAL A 312 -0.71 -10.81 6.36
CA VAL A 312 -1.67 -11.04 5.28
C VAL A 312 -1.89 -9.76 4.47
N ASP A 313 -1.94 -9.87 3.14
CA ASP A 313 -2.37 -8.79 2.25
C ASP A 313 -3.49 -9.25 1.30
N GLY A 314 -4.03 -8.33 0.50
CA GLY A 314 -5.08 -8.61 -0.48
C GLY A 314 -6.40 -7.91 -0.16
N ALA A 315 -6.58 -6.72 -0.73
CA ALA A 315 -7.78 -5.88 -0.63
C ALA A 315 -8.14 -5.35 0.78
N PHE A 316 -7.17 -5.25 1.67
CA PHE A 316 -7.32 -4.56 2.95
C PHE A 316 -7.32 -3.05 2.72
N ASN A 317 -8.50 -2.44 2.73
CA ASN A 317 -8.72 -1.06 2.32
C ASN A 317 -9.34 -0.19 3.43
N ARG A 318 -9.83 -0.80 4.52
CA ARG A 318 -10.52 -0.12 5.63
C ARG A 318 -9.95 -0.57 6.97
N GLY A 319 -10.10 0.25 8.00
CA GLY A 319 -9.70 -0.14 9.36
C GLY A 319 -10.44 -1.39 9.87
N THR A 320 -11.71 -1.57 9.49
CA THR A 320 -12.47 -2.79 9.79
C THR A 320 -11.89 -4.04 9.14
N ASP A 321 -11.23 -3.94 7.99
CA ASP A 321 -10.54 -5.08 7.36
C ASP A 321 -9.34 -5.51 8.22
N ILE A 322 -8.60 -4.55 8.80
CA ILE A 322 -7.51 -4.82 9.73
C ILE A 322 -8.05 -5.59 10.96
N VAL A 323 -9.15 -5.11 11.53
CA VAL A 323 -9.80 -5.78 12.68
C VAL A 323 -10.21 -7.21 12.35
N LYS A 324 -10.77 -7.46 11.15
CA LYS A 324 -11.12 -8.81 10.68
C LYS A 324 -9.90 -9.72 10.56
N ALA A 325 -8.79 -9.22 10.00
CA ALA A 325 -7.57 -10.00 9.85
C ALA A 325 -6.98 -10.43 11.21
N LEU A 326 -6.92 -9.49 12.18
CA LEU A 326 -6.43 -9.80 13.54
C LEU A 326 -7.36 -10.79 14.25
N ALA A 327 -8.68 -10.65 14.08
CA ALA A 327 -9.64 -11.62 14.59
C ALA A 327 -9.53 -13.01 13.97
N LEU A 328 -9.07 -13.10 12.71
CA LEU A 328 -8.76 -14.36 12.04
C LEU A 328 -7.42 -14.97 12.47
N GLY A 329 -6.55 -14.20 13.15
CA GLY A 329 -5.29 -14.67 13.70
C GLY A 329 -4.02 -14.17 12.97
N ALA A 330 -4.11 -13.14 12.13
CA ALA A 330 -2.94 -12.46 11.62
C ALA A 330 -2.29 -11.57 12.68
N ASP A 331 -0.97 -11.39 12.60
CA ASP A 331 -0.21 -10.45 13.43
C ASP A 331 -0.10 -9.08 12.77
N LEU A 332 0.04 -9.04 11.44
CA LEU A 332 0.15 -7.82 10.64
C LEU A 332 -0.69 -7.88 9.37
N VAL A 333 -1.14 -6.71 8.95
CA VAL A 333 -1.87 -6.51 7.69
C VAL A 333 -1.04 -5.70 6.71
N GLY A 334 -0.88 -6.22 5.50
CA GLY A 334 -0.18 -5.56 4.41
C GLY A 334 -1.08 -4.59 3.62
N LEU A 335 -0.69 -3.32 3.55
CA LEU A 335 -1.36 -2.30 2.77
C LEU A 335 -0.60 -2.05 1.46
N GLY A 336 -1.08 -2.63 0.35
CA GLY A 336 -0.51 -2.43 -0.98
C GLY A 336 -1.09 -1.21 -1.68
N ARG A 337 -2.31 -1.32 -2.20
CA ARG A 337 -2.97 -0.24 -2.95
C ARG A 337 -3.17 1.03 -2.13
N MET A 338 -3.51 0.89 -0.85
CA MET A 338 -3.76 2.04 0.02
C MET A 338 -2.55 2.95 0.18
N GLN A 339 -1.33 2.39 0.35
CA GLN A 339 -0.13 3.22 0.38
C GLN A 339 0.11 3.94 -0.95
N CYS A 340 -0.21 3.30 -2.10
CA CYS A 340 -0.09 3.93 -3.41
C CYS A 340 -1.08 5.09 -3.57
N TYR A 341 -2.31 4.94 -3.06
CA TYR A 341 -3.28 6.03 -3.07
C TYR A 341 -2.82 7.20 -2.20
N GLY A 342 -2.36 6.94 -0.97
CA GLY A 342 -1.80 7.98 -0.10
C GLY A 342 -0.61 8.69 -0.75
N LEU A 343 0.32 7.90 -1.31
CA LEU A 343 1.50 8.43 -2.01
C LEU A 343 1.13 9.32 -3.20
N ALA A 344 0.21 8.87 -4.05
CA ALA A 344 -0.23 9.61 -5.22
C ALA A 344 -1.09 10.83 -4.87
N ALA A 345 -1.84 10.80 -3.77
CA ALA A 345 -2.67 11.90 -3.31
C ALA A 345 -1.84 13.09 -2.83
N ALA A 346 -0.89 12.87 -1.89
CA ALA A 346 -0.12 13.94 -1.26
C ALA A 346 1.26 13.48 -0.74
N GLY A 347 1.92 12.54 -1.39
CA GLY A 347 3.26 12.07 -1.01
C GLY A 347 3.30 11.47 0.39
N GLN A 348 4.34 11.82 1.18
CA GLN A 348 4.51 11.36 2.56
C GLN A 348 3.30 11.74 3.43
N ALA A 349 2.84 13.00 3.37
CA ALA A 349 1.72 13.50 4.17
C ALA A 349 0.41 12.75 3.83
N GLY A 350 0.19 12.41 2.55
CA GLY A 350 -0.96 11.62 2.13
C GLY A 350 -0.97 10.21 2.70
N ILE A 351 0.21 9.57 2.85
CA ILE A 351 0.34 8.25 3.48
C ILE A 351 0.11 8.35 4.99
N VAL A 352 0.71 9.36 5.65
CA VAL A 352 0.48 9.58 7.10
C VAL A 352 -1.01 9.79 7.35
N ARG A 353 -1.66 10.65 6.56
CA ARG A 353 -3.10 10.91 6.70
C ARG A 353 -3.97 9.68 6.46
N MET A 354 -3.64 8.88 5.44
CA MET A 354 -4.30 7.60 5.19
C MET A 354 -4.21 6.66 6.41
N LEU A 355 -3.04 6.58 7.05
CA LEU A 355 -2.84 5.76 8.25
C LEU A 355 -3.60 6.30 9.47
N GLU A 356 -3.67 7.64 9.66
CA GLU A 356 -4.48 8.27 10.72
C GLU A 356 -5.97 7.96 10.55
N LEU A 357 -6.50 8.05 9.33
CA LEU A 357 -7.89 7.71 9.05
C LEU A 357 -8.17 6.22 9.28
N MET A 358 -7.24 5.33 8.94
CA MET A 358 -7.35 3.91 9.25
C MET A 358 -7.29 3.64 10.76
N GLU A 359 -6.43 4.35 11.50
CA GLU A 359 -6.36 4.25 12.96
C GLU A 359 -7.68 4.67 13.62
N ASP A 360 -8.28 5.77 13.15
CA ASP A 360 -9.60 6.19 13.64
C ASP A 360 -10.67 5.12 13.39
N GLU A 361 -10.69 4.53 12.18
CA GLU A 361 -11.61 3.42 11.87
C GLU A 361 -11.36 2.17 12.76
N VAL A 362 -10.10 1.81 12.99
CA VAL A 362 -9.72 0.68 13.85
C VAL A 362 -10.13 0.95 15.30
N THR A 363 -9.81 2.13 15.82
CA THR A 363 -10.11 2.53 17.20
C THR A 363 -11.61 2.51 17.45
N ARG A 364 -12.41 3.06 16.53
CA ARG A 364 -13.88 3.01 16.62
C ARG A 364 -14.41 1.58 16.53
N ALA A 365 -13.87 0.77 15.61
CA ALA A 365 -14.31 -0.62 15.47
C ALA A 365 -14.02 -1.43 16.73
N LEU A 366 -12.82 -1.34 17.32
CA LEU A 366 -12.49 -1.99 18.58
C LEU A 366 -13.42 -1.53 19.70
N GLY A 367 -13.62 -0.22 19.87
CA GLY A 367 -14.52 0.32 20.88
C GLY A 367 -15.95 -0.18 20.73
N LEU A 368 -16.50 -0.19 19.51
CA LEU A 368 -17.85 -0.70 19.22
C LEU A 368 -17.96 -2.23 19.38
N LEU A 369 -16.84 -2.94 19.27
CA LEU A 369 -16.77 -4.37 19.59
C LEU A 369 -16.63 -4.65 21.09
N GLY A 370 -16.48 -3.61 21.92
CA GLY A 370 -16.25 -3.75 23.35
C GLY A 370 -14.83 -4.22 23.68
N LEU A 371 -13.85 -3.83 22.87
CA LEU A 371 -12.44 -4.15 23.03
C LEU A 371 -11.62 -2.88 23.25
N THR A 372 -10.63 -2.97 24.13
CA THR A 372 -9.66 -1.90 24.41
C THR A 372 -8.33 -2.09 23.66
N SER A 373 -8.10 -3.26 23.07
CA SER A 373 -6.90 -3.58 22.28
C SER A 373 -7.13 -4.86 21.47
N PHE A 374 -6.16 -5.21 20.60
CA PHE A 374 -6.17 -6.46 19.84
C PHE A 374 -5.88 -7.71 20.70
N GLY A 375 -5.36 -7.58 21.92
CA GLY A 375 -4.94 -8.72 22.73
C GLY A 375 -6.04 -9.72 23.13
N LYS A 376 -7.32 -9.37 22.97
CA LYS A 376 -8.47 -10.23 23.25
C LYS A 376 -9.38 -10.48 22.06
N ILE A 377 -8.95 -10.08 20.87
CA ILE A 377 -9.74 -10.32 19.67
C ILE A 377 -9.54 -11.76 19.18
N ASP A 378 -10.60 -12.40 18.75
CA ASP A 378 -10.59 -13.74 18.18
C ASP A 378 -11.77 -13.93 17.20
N ARG A 379 -11.89 -15.13 16.64
CA ARG A 379 -12.94 -15.47 15.67
C ARG A 379 -14.37 -15.35 16.23
N SER A 380 -14.58 -15.31 17.56
CA SER A 380 -15.90 -15.11 18.17
C SER A 380 -16.49 -13.73 17.92
N TYR A 381 -15.66 -12.77 17.50
CA TYR A 381 -16.06 -11.43 17.05
C TYR A 381 -16.46 -11.37 15.57
N LEU A 382 -16.41 -12.49 14.87
CA LEU A 382 -16.73 -12.59 13.44
C LEU A 382 -18.01 -13.41 13.23
N HIS A 383 -18.72 -13.10 12.13
CA HIS A 383 -19.88 -13.84 11.67
C HIS A 383 -19.88 -13.93 10.14
N PRO A 384 -20.13 -15.10 9.54
CA PRO A 384 -20.32 -15.19 8.08
C PRO A 384 -21.49 -14.31 7.63
N ALA A 385 -21.31 -13.56 6.56
CA ALA A 385 -22.32 -12.67 6.00
C ALA A 385 -22.23 -12.63 4.46
N ALA A 386 -23.33 -12.35 3.79
CA ALA A 386 -23.26 -12.07 2.35
C ALA A 386 -22.68 -10.67 2.10
N PRO A 387 -21.85 -10.48 1.06
CA PRO A 387 -21.42 -9.15 0.65
C PRO A 387 -22.61 -8.24 0.33
N ALA A 388 -22.59 -7.01 0.86
CA ALA A 388 -23.68 -6.03 0.62
C ALA A 388 -23.62 -5.41 -0.78
N ASN A 389 -22.41 -5.36 -1.38
CA ASN A 389 -22.15 -4.81 -2.71
C ASN A 389 -21.38 -5.84 -3.55
N ALA A 390 -21.47 -5.72 -4.88
CA ALA A 390 -20.66 -6.54 -5.78
C ALA A 390 -19.16 -6.23 -5.56
N PRO A 391 -18.34 -7.24 -5.21
CA PRO A 391 -16.93 -7.00 -4.89
C PRO A 391 -16.12 -6.59 -6.13
N HIS A 392 -15.36 -5.51 -6.03
CA HIS A 392 -14.39 -5.06 -7.04
C HIS A 392 -13.27 -4.24 -6.40
N ALA A 393 -12.30 -3.77 -7.18
CA ALA A 393 -11.10 -3.09 -6.67
C ALA A 393 -11.40 -1.86 -5.78
N LEU A 394 -12.51 -1.18 -6.02
CA LEU A 394 -12.92 0.05 -5.31
C LEU A 394 -14.20 -0.12 -4.50
N SER A 395 -14.80 -1.33 -4.39
CA SER A 395 -16.06 -1.53 -3.67
C SER A 395 -16.01 -1.22 -2.17
N ALA A 396 -14.81 -1.12 -1.59
CA ALA A 396 -14.60 -0.61 -0.22
C ALA A 396 -14.80 0.91 -0.10
N PHE A 397 -15.02 1.60 -1.22
CA PHE A 397 -15.20 3.05 -1.32
C PHE A 397 -16.53 3.38 -2.01
N PRO A 398 -17.69 3.03 -1.44
CA PRO A 398 -18.99 3.17 -2.12
C PRO A 398 -19.33 4.63 -2.45
N LEU A 399 -18.79 5.61 -1.72
CA LEU A 399 -18.99 7.03 -2.00
C LEU A 399 -18.15 7.52 -3.20
N TRP A 400 -17.36 6.65 -3.82
CA TRP A 400 -16.60 6.99 -5.03
C TRP A 400 -17.48 7.38 -6.19
N GLU A 401 -18.62 6.70 -6.38
CA GLU A 401 -19.56 6.88 -7.48
C GLU A 401 -20.64 7.93 -7.17
N VAL A 402 -20.78 8.34 -5.90
CA VAL A 402 -21.70 9.40 -5.52
C VAL A 402 -21.13 10.73 -6.00
N GLU A 403 -21.95 11.55 -6.63
CA GLU A 403 -21.59 12.92 -7.04
C GLU A 403 -20.92 13.65 -5.87
N PRO A 404 -19.90 14.50 -6.16
CA PRO A 404 -19.24 15.24 -5.09
C PRO A 404 -20.29 15.96 -4.27
N TYR A 405 -20.31 15.67 -2.96
CA TYR A 405 -21.17 16.37 -2.01
C TYR A 405 -20.99 17.86 -2.23
N ARG A 406 -22.03 18.53 -2.70
CA ARG A 406 -22.13 19.99 -2.65
C ARG A 406 -22.77 20.31 -1.31
N TYR A 407 -21.93 20.55 -0.31
CA TYR A 407 -22.36 21.14 0.95
C TYR A 407 -22.42 22.65 0.80
#